data_11fed7c7aceeffff0e56a06baa168fc4
#
_entry.id   11fed7c7aceeffff0e56a06baa168fc4
#
_cell.length_a   1.000
_cell.length_b   1.000
_cell.length_c   1.000
_cell.angle_alpha   90.00
_cell.angle_beta   90.00
_cell.angle_gamma   90.00
#
_symmetry.space_group_name_H-M   'P 1'
#
loop_
_entity.id
_entity.type
_entity.pdbx_description
1 polymer ?
#
loop_
_entity_poly.entity_id
_entity_poly.type
_entity_poly.pdbx_seq_one_letter_code
_entity_poly.pdbx_strand_id
1 'polypeptide(L)'
;NIFIFSNAIGNSKFSDVDFWNLAGRAGRLSKELSGNIICVRIEDKKNRWDTPHKDLEVVRNKKIDDVQPIVIKGQKNFYTNLERSLRAKDFTRANYSQTEKEVWDHYANIVFTHQASKTDSILMSNFLRKNTDGKKLLERMDKENHIPLHILEQCSNIKVSYQNNIWEKISGAEKAFPEEITTQSCQAVLEKMYDYYNWGEEESKGRNPMVKQRTRLQYFAVLMYSWMKSTPLNMMIINIINYYKKKGEIWDKNETIPFDPNNRNQINLIINNLISDIDNVLRFKIKNY
;
A
#
# COMPACT_ATOMS: atom_id res chain seq x y z
N ASN A 1 -15.27 -22.51 -14.47
CA ASN A 1 -14.59 -23.42 -13.53
C ASN A 1 -13.53 -22.65 -12.74
N ILE A 2 -13.51 -22.82 -11.42
CA ILE A 2 -12.45 -22.30 -10.54
C ILE A 2 -11.77 -23.49 -9.85
N PHE A 3 -10.45 -23.52 -9.92
CA PHE A 3 -9.63 -24.53 -9.23
C PHE A 3 -9.00 -23.87 -8.01
N ILE A 4 -9.21 -24.42 -6.82
CA ILE A 4 -8.64 -23.92 -5.57
C ILE A 4 -7.64 -24.95 -5.05
N PHE A 5 -6.37 -24.57 -5.02
CA PHE A 5 -5.25 -25.45 -4.64
C PHE A 5 -4.85 -25.33 -3.18
N SER A 6 -5.35 -24.36 -2.44
CA SER A 6 -5.03 -24.15 -1.03
C SER A 6 -6.26 -23.71 -0.26
N ASN A 7 -6.38 -24.14 0.99
CA ASN A 7 -7.39 -23.68 1.93
C ASN A 7 -6.93 -22.47 2.75
N ALA A 8 -5.83 -21.85 2.36
CA ALA A 8 -5.24 -20.72 3.06
C ALA A 8 -4.80 -19.63 2.07
N ILE A 9 -4.84 -18.37 2.53
CA ILE A 9 -4.26 -17.20 1.88
C ILE A 9 -3.08 -16.77 2.76
N GLY A 10 -1.87 -16.98 2.27
CA GLY A 10 -0.67 -16.77 3.06
C GLY A 10 -0.66 -17.70 4.28
N ASN A 11 -0.58 -17.14 5.48
CA ASN A 11 -0.59 -17.90 6.74
C ASN A 11 -1.98 -18.05 7.37
N SER A 12 -3.03 -17.52 6.76
CA SER A 12 -4.39 -17.52 7.30
C SER A 12 -5.28 -18.49 6.55
N LYS A 13 -6.12 -19.22 7.28
CA LYS A 13 -7.15 -20.10 6.67
C LYS A 13 -8.14 -19.24 5.89
N PHE A 14 -8.66 -19.78 4.78
CA PHE A 14 -9.78 -19.22 4.04
C PHE A 14 -10.95 -18.96 4.98
N SER A 15 -11.42 -17.72 5.06
CA SER A 15 -12.68 -17.41 5.71
C SER A 15 -13.86 -17.85 4.84
N ASP A 16 -15.03 -18.02 5.44
CA ASP A 16 -16.24 -18.34 4.68
C ASP A 16 -16.58 -17.25 3.65
N VAL A 17 -16.32 -15.99 4.01
CA VAL A 17 -16.52 -14.84 3.12
C VAL A 17 -15.58 -14.89 1.93
N ASP A 18 -14.29 -15.18 2.14
CA ASP A 18 -13.31 -15.29 1.07
C ASP A 18 -13.63 -16.44 0.13
N PHE A 19 -14.01 -17.60 0.70
CA PHE A 19 -14.43 -18.76 -0.07
C PHE A 19 -15.63 -18.43 -0.97
N TRP A 20 -16.68 -17.82 -0.42
CA TRP A 20 -17.88 -17.49 -1.18
C TRP A 20 -17.68 -16.35 -2.18
N ASN A 21 -16.80 -15.39 -1.89
CA ASN A 21 -16.39 -14.37 -2.86
C ASN A 21 -15.66 -14.98 -4.06
N LEU A 22 -14.83 -15.98 -3.81
CA LEU A 22 -14.15 -16.73 -4.88
C LEU A 22 -15.13 -17.62 -5.63
N ALA A 23 -16.00 -18.31 -4.91
CA ALA A 23 -17.03 -19.18 -5.45
C ALA A 23 -18.02 -18.42 -6.36
N GLY A 24 -18.42 -17.21 -5.97
CA GLY A 24 -19.30 -16.35 -6.76
C GLY A 24 -18.73 -15.92 -8.11
N ARG A 25 -17.44 -16.10 -8.31
CA ARG A 25 -16.77 -15.83 -9.61
C ARG A 25 -16.78 -17.02 -10.56
N ALA A 26 -17.20 -18.22 -10.10
CA ALA A 26 -17.22 -19.44 -10.90
C ALA A 26 -18.32 -19.44 -11.96
N GLY A 27 -19.43 -18.73 -11.73
CA GLY A 27 -20.54 -18.57 -12.66
C GLY A 27 -20.69 -17.11 -13.11
N ARG A 28 -20.78 -16.86 -14.40
CA ARG A 28 -21.14 -15.55 -14.94
C ARG A 28 -22.61 -15.55 -15.32
N LEU A 29 -23.42 -14.77 -14.61
CA LEU A 29 -24.88 -14.73 -14.74
C LEU A 29 -25.39 -14.54 -16.19
N SER A 30 -24.57 -13.94 -17.05
CA SER A 30 -24.92 -13.66 -18.45
C SER A 30 -24.49 -14.75 -19.44
N LYS A 31 -23.70 -15.75 -19.02
CA LYS A 31 -23.13 -16.75 -19.92
C LYS A 31 -23.29 -18.20 -19.45
N GLU A 32 -23.41 -18.44 -18.14
CA GLU A 32 -23.45 -19.80 -17.56
C GLU A 32 -24.45 -19.82 -16.40
N LEU A 33 -25.35 -20.80 -16.41
CA LEU A 33 -26.35 -21.01 -15.35
C LEU A 33 -25.74 -21.61 -14.06
N SER A 34 -24.57 -22.22 -14.14
CA SER A 34 -23.87 -22.82 -13.01
C SER A 34 -22.35 -22.72 -13.19
N GLY A 35 -21.63 -22.63 -12.08
CA GLY A 35 -20.17 -22.64 -12.05
C GLY A 35 -19.64 -23.80 -11.22
N ASN A 36 -18.55 -24.44 -11.68
CA ASN A 36 -17.90 -25.50 -10.94
C ASN A 36 -16.72 -24.94 -10.12
N ILE A 37 -16.67 -25.34 -8.85
CA ILE A 37 -15.55 -25.06 -7.95
C ILE A 37 -14.89 -26.38 -7.64
N ILE A 38 -13.62 -26.50 -8.00
CA ILE A 38 -12.84 -27.72 -7.83
C ILE A 38 -11.77 -27.47 -6.80
N CYS A 39 -11.92 -28.04 -5.60
CA CYS A 39 -10.91 -27.99 -4.56
C CYS A 39 -9.91 -29.12 -4.80
N VAL A 40 -8.70 -28.77 -5.20
CA VAL A 40 -7.65 -29.74 -5.50
C VAL A 40 -6.95 -30.14 -4.20
N ARG A 41 -6.92 -31.45 -3.88
CA ARG A 41 -6.08 -31.96 -2.81
C ARG A 41 -4.66 -32.14 -3.32
N ILE A 42 -3.73 -31.43 -2.70
CA ILE A 42 -2.32 -31.80 -2.76
C ILE A 42 -2.08 -32.74 -1.57
N GLU A 43 -1.37 -33.83 -1.77
CA GLU A 43 -1.14 -34.86 -0.75
C GLU A 43 -0.32 -34.39 0.47
N ASP A 44 0.03 -33.13 0.54
CA ASP A 44 0.69 -32.50 1.68
C ASP A 44 -0.27 -32.41 2.87
N LYS A 45 0.07 -33.13 3.96
CA LYS A 45 -0.74 -33.24 5.18
C LYS A 45 -1.15 -31.90 5.82
N LYS A 46 -0.52 -30.80 5.45
CA LYS A 46 -0.79 -29.45 5.97
C LYS A 46 -1.96 -28.74 5.28
N ASN A 47 -2.38 -29.17 4.10
CA ASN A 47 -3.38 -28.49 3.26
C ASN A 47 -4.65 -29.31 3.05
N ARG A 48 -5.10 -30.03 4.07
CA ARG A 48 -6.38 -30.73 3.99
C ARG A 48 -7.54 -29.74 4.00
N TRP A 49 -8.43 -29.87 3.03
CA TRP A 49 -9.75 -29.26 3.06
C TRP A 49 -10.60 -29.98 4.10
N ASP A 50 -10.74 -29.38 5.30
CA ASP A 50 -11.45 -30.01 6.43
C ASP A 50 -12.96 -30.07 6.18
N THR A 51 -13.52 -29.12 5.41
CA THR A 51 -14.92 -29.12 5.02
C THR A 51 -15.08 -28.46 3.64
N PRO A 52 -15.45 -29.20 2.60
CA PRO A 52 -15.75 -28.64 1.28
C PRO A 52 -17.13 -27.96 1.24
N HIS A 53 -17.98 -28.17 2.22
CA HIS A 53 -19.30 -27.57 2.29
C HIS A 53 -19.29 -26.38 3.25
N LYS A 54 -19.41 -25.18 2.69
CA LYS A 54 -19.64 -23.96 3.45
C LYS A 54 -21.14 -23.68 3.49
N ASP A 55 -21.65 -23.41 4.68
CA ASP A 55 -23.05 -23.13 4.86
C ASP A 55 -23.44 -21.80 4.19
N LEU A 56 -24.11 -21.92 3.06
CA LEU A 56 -24.56 -20.77 2.28
C LEU A 56 -25.68 -19.99 3.00
N GLU A 57 -26.48 -20.66 3.82
CA GLU A 57 -27.59 -20.02 4.54
C GLU A 57 -27.07 -19.03 5.60
N VAL A 58 -25.98 -19.40 6.28
CA VAL A 58 -25.33 -18.50 7.25
C VAL A 58 -24.87 -17.20 6.59
N VAL A 59 -24.38 -17.27 5.34
CA VAL A 59 -23.94 -16.10 4.59
C VAL A 59 -25.13 -15.29 4.08
N ARG A 60 -26.19 -15.96 3.59
CA ARG A 60 -27.39 -15.31 3.06
C ARG A 60 -28.20 -14.57 4.13
N ASN A 61 -28.22 -15.09 5.35
CA ASN A 61 -29.00 -14.54 6.45
C ASN A 61 -28.28 -13.38 7.19
N LYS A 62 -27.04 -13.07 6.83
CA LYS A 62 -26.36 -11.88 7.37
C LYS A 62 -27.06 -10.61 6.88
N LYS A 63 -27.47 -9.78 7.84
CA LYS A 63 -27.95 -8.43 7.54
C LYS A 63 -26.80 -7.60 6.99
N ILE A 64 -27.10 -6.71 6.03
CA ILE A 64 -26.10 -5.79 5.45
C ILE A 64 -25.38 -4.98 6.53
N ASP A 65 -26.10 -4.58 7.59
CA ASP A 65 -25.56 -3.84 8.74
C ASP A 65 -24.53 -4.63 9.56
N ASP A 66 -24.54 -5.97 9.45
CA ASP A 66 -23.56 -6.85 10.11
C ASP A 66 -22.28 -7.06 9.25
N VAL A 67 -22.29 -6.61 8.00
CA VAL A 67 -21.17 -6.72 7.09
C VAL A 67 -20.24 -5.53 7.33
N GLN A 68 -19.11 -5.79 7.99
CA GLN A 68 -18.03 -4.81 8.16
C GLN A 68 -16.81 -5.24 7.33
N PRO A 69 -16.08 -4.28 6.73
CA PRO A 69 -14.79 -4.59 6.12
C PRO A 69 -13.90 -5.34 7.12
N ILE A 70 -13.23 -6.39 6.68
CA ILE A 70 -12.32 -7.22 7.53
C ILE A 70 -11.32 -6.35 8.26
N VAL A 71 -10.83 -5.31 7.61
CA VAL A 71 -9.90 -4.32 8.15
C VAL A 71 -10.45 -3.62 9.39
N ILE A 72 -11.76 -3.33 9.44
CA ILE A 72 -12.40 -2.65 10.58
C ILE A 72 -12.75 -3.65 11.67
N LYS A 73 -13.20 -4.84 11.30
CA LYS A 73 -13.72 -5.87 12.22
C LYS A 73 -12.68 -6.38 13.22
N GLY A 74 -11.41 -6.42 12.85
CA GLY A 74 -10.30 -6.90 13.69
C GLY A 74 -9.67 -5.85 14.61
N GLN A 75 -10.04 -4.57 14.49
CA GLN A 75 -9.35 -3.47 15.20
C GLN A 75 -10.22 -2.86 16.29
N LYS A 76 -9.89 -3.20 17.55
CA LYS A 76 -10.64 -2.71 18.74
C LYS A 76 -10.77 -1.18 18.82
N ASN A 77 -9.79 -0.42 18.33
CA ASN A 77 -9.72 1.03 18.45
C ASN A 77 -9.71 1.74 17.10
N PHE A 78 -10.32 1.15 16.06
CA PHE A 78 -10.25 1.67 14.71
C PHE A 78 -10.64 3.16 14.62
N TYR A 79 -11.82 3.54 15.12
CA TYR A 79 -12.29 4.93 15.03
C TYR A 79 -11.48 5.90 15.88
N THR A 80 -10.94 5.46 17.02
CA THR A 80 -10.04 6.27 17.84
C THR A 80 -8.71 6.52 17.13
N ASN A 81 -8.17 5.51 16.47
CA ASN A 81 -6.94 5.65 15.70
C ASN A 81 -7.16 6.47 14.43
N LEU A 82 -8.32 6.37 13.81
CA LEU A 82 -8.73 7.20 12.69
C LEU A 82 -8.79 8.69 13.09
N GLU A 83 -9.37 9.01 14.25
CA GLU A 83 -9.34 10.38 14.80
C GLU A 83 -7.90 10.85 15.08
N ARG A 84 -7.04 9.97 15.61
CA ARG A 84 -5.61 10.29 15.80
C ARG A 84 -4.91 10.61 14.48
N SER A 85 -5.19 9.86 13.43
CA SER A 85 -4.67 10.12 12.10
C SER A 85 -5.13 11.47 11.56
N LEU A 86 -6.42 11.80 11.66
CA LEU A 86 -6.96 13.11 11.29
C LEU A 86 -6.30 14.27 12.05
N ARG A 87 -5.96 14.07 13.32
CA ARG A 87 -5.26 15.08 14.14
C ARG A 87 -3.76 15.13 13.87
N ALA A 88 -3.23 14.34 12.95
CA ALA A 88 -1.78 14.17 12.71
C ALA A 88 -0.98 13.86 13.99
N LYS A 89 -1.61 13.15 14.95
CA LYS A 89 -0.95 12.77 16.19
C LYS A 89 -0.01 11.61 15.96
N ASP A 90 1.13 11.68 16.63
CA ASP A 90 2.15 10.64 16.59
C ASP A 90 1.63 9.29 17.16
N PHE A 91 1.95 8.22 16.45
CA PHE A 91 1.69 6.84 16.83
C PHE A 91 2.90 6.16 17.47
N THR A 92 4.02 6.85 17.70
CA THR A 92 5.30 6.27 18.15
C THR A 92 5.20 5.48 19.46
N ARG A 93 4.25 5.81 20.33
CA ARG A 93 4.05 5.14 21.62
C ARG A 93 3.07 3.96 21.55
N ALA A 94 2.44 3.70 20.42
CA ALA A 94 1.48 2.62 20.28
C ALA A 94 2.13 1.41 19.59
N ASN A 95 1.82 0.21 20.08
CA ASN A 95 2.26 -1.03 19.43
C ASN A 95 1.34 -1.31 18.24
N TYR A 96 1.72 -0.88 17.04
CA TYR A 96 0.99 -1.07 15.80
C TYR A 96 1.97 -1.37 14.65
N SER A 97 1.47 -2.07 13.64
CA SER A 97 2.22 -2.32 12.40
C SER A 97 2.11 -1.15 11.43
N GLN A 98 3.05 -1.05 10.49
CA GLN A 98 2.99 -0.06 9.42
C GLN A 98 1.71 -0.19 8.59
N THR A 99 1.27 -1.43 8.32
CA THR A 99 0.04 -1.71 7.57
C THR A 99 -1.20 -1.18 8.30
N GLU A 100 -1.27 -1.32 9.64
CA GLU A 100 -2.39 -0.77 10.42
C GLU A 100 -2.43 0.75 10.33
N LYS A 101 -1.27 1.41 10.43
CA LYS A 101 -1.18 2.87 10.29
C LYS A 101 -1.63 3.34 8.91
N GLU A 102 -1.15 2.71 7.84
CA GLU A 102 -1.55 3.01 6.46
C GLU A 102 -3.07 2.87 6.26
N VAL A 103 -3.67 1.87 6.88
CA VAL A 103 -5.11 1.68 6.88
C VAL A 103 -5.84 2.84 7.58
N TRP A 104 -5.41 3.24 8.78
CA TRP A 104 -6.04 4.35 9.50
C TRP A 104 -5.89 5.68 8.74
N ASP A 105 -4.71 5.94 8.17
CA ASP A 105 -4.44 7.13 7.38
C ASP A 105 -5.32 7.17 6.11
N HIS A 106 -5.46 6.05 5.42
CA HIS A 106 -6.32 5.92 4.24
C HIS A 106 -7.81 6.19 4.58
N TYR A 107 -8.35 5.54 5.60
CA TYR A 107 -9.75 5.76 6.00
C TYR A 107 -9.98 7.15 6.61
N ALA A 108 -9.00 7.74 7.27
CA ALA A 108 -9.08 9.13 7.73
C ALA A 108 -9.21 10.10 6.56
N ASN A 109 -8.44 9.91 5.50
CA ASN A 109 -8.55 10.70 4.28
C ASN A 109 -9.90 10.54 3.61
N ILE A 110 -10.45 9.31 3.54
CA ILE A 110 -11.81 9.07 3.01
C ILE A 110 -12.87 9.84 3.83
N VAL A 111 -12.80 9.78 5.17
CA VAL A 111 -13.75 10.52 6.04
C VAL A 111 -13.63 12.01 5.79
N PHE A 112 -12.42 12.54 5.67
CA PHE A 112 -12.23 13.96 5.38
C PHE A 112 -12.72 14.34 3.97
N THR A 113 -12.45 13.53 2.96
CA THR A 113 -12.93 13.74 1.58
C THR A 113 -14.48 13.75 1.55
N HIS A 114 -15.13 12.84 2.28
CA HIS A 114 -16.59 12.84 2.42
C HIS A 114 -17.11 14.10 3.11
N GLN A 115 -16.41 14.63 4.11
CA GLN A 115 -16.73 15.92 4.72
C GLN A 115 -16.65 17.05 3.69
N ALA A 116 -15.54 17.15 2.95
CA ALA A 116 -15.30 18.20 1.97
C ALA A 116 -16.29 18.13 0.78
N SER A 117 -16.64 16.92 0.33
CA SER A 117 -17.62 16.68 -0.75
C SER A 117 -19.08 16.71 -0.28
N LYS A 118 -19.32 16.85 1.03
CA LYS A 118 -20.66 16.74 1.65
C LYS A 118 -21.38 15.43 1.32
N THR A 119 -20.61 14.34 1.25
CA THR A 119 -21.11 13.00 0.95
C THR A 119 -21.41 12.25 2.23
N ASP A 120 -22.64 11.78 2.37
CA ASP A 120 -23.02 10.88 3.46
C ASP A 120 -22.51 9.47 3.20
N SER A 121 -21.90 8.86 4.23
CA SER A 121 -21.45 7.48 4.17
C SER A 121 -21.57 6.76 5.50
N ILE A 122 -21.67 5.44 5.47
CA ILE A 122 -21.68 4.58 6.67
C ILE A 122 -20.42 4.81 7.50
N LEU A 123 -19.27 4.98 6.86
CA LEU A 123 -17.99 5.25 7.52
C LEU A 123 -18.05 6.57 8.30
N MET A 124 -18.53 7.66 7.66
CA MET A 124 -18.70 8.98 8.28
C MET A 124 -19.66 8.90 9.47
N SER A 125 -20.83 8.31 9.28
CA SER A 125 -21.86 8.18 10.32
C SER A 125 -21.33 7.40 11.53
N ASN A 126 -20.60 6.31 11.31
CA ASN A 126 -20.00 5.53 12.38
C ASN A 126 -18.85 6.30 13.07
N PHE A 127 -18.04 7.04 12.33
CA PHE A 127 -16.98 7.88 12.89
C PHE A 127 -17.56 8.95 13.82
N LEU A 128 -18.58 9.68 13.37
CA LEU A 128 -19.26 10.73 14.17
C LEU A 128 -19.95 10.16 15.40
N ARG A 129 -20.56 8.98 15.30
CA ARG A 129 -21.21 8.31 16.45
C ARG A 129 -20.19 7.88 17.52
N LYS A 130 -18.97 7.51 17.13
CA LYS A 130 -17.94 6.99 18.02
C LYS A 130 -17.04 8.08 18.61
N ASN A 131 -16.96 9.25 17.97
CA ASN A 131 -16.10 10.36 18.37
C ASN A 131 -16.92 11.63 18.59
N THR A 132 -17.14 12.00 19.85
CA THR A 132 -17.99 13.13 20.25
C THR A 132 -17.53 14.46 19.65
N ASP A 133 -16.21 14.67 19.51
CA ASP A 133 -15.62 15.88 18.90
C ASP A 133 -15.32 15.73 17.40
N GLY A 134 -15.69 14.59 16.81
CA GLY A 134 -15.40 14.29 15.42
C GLY A 134 -15.94 15.32 14.43
N LYS A 135 -17.16 15.80 14.67
CA LYS A 135 -17.79 16.83 13.82
C LYS A 135 -17.02 18.15 13.86
N LYS A 136 -16.68 18.65 15.05
CA LYS A 136 -15.90 19.89 15.22
C LYS A 136 -14.51 19.78 14.59
N LEU A 137 -13.88 18.59 14.71
CA LEU A 137 -12.60 18.32 14.09
C LEU A 137 -12.67 18.42 12.57
N LEU A 138 -13.62 17.74 11.94
CA LEU A 138 -13.79 17.75 10.49
C LEU A 138 -14.16 19.14 9.95
N GLU A 139 -15.07 19.87 10.62
CA GLU A 139 -15.44 21.23 10.24
C GLU A 139 -14.24 22.20 10.32
N ARG A 140 -13.36 22.02 11.32
CA ARG A 140 -12.13 22.81 11.41
C ARG A 140 -11.17 22.49 10.26
N MET A 141 -10.92 21.20 10.02
CA MET A 141 -10.05 20.73 8.94
C MET A 141 -10.55 21.20 7.57
N ASP A 142 -11.86 21.20 7.36
CA ASP A 142 -12.49 21.65 6.11
C ASP A 142 -12.28 23.17 5.89
N LYS A 143 -12.35 23.98 6.96
CA LYS A 143 -12.05 25.42 6.91
C LYS A 143 -10.58 25.72 6.64
N GLU A 144 -9.67 24.88 7.13
CA GLU A 144 -8.22 24.99 6.95
C GLU A 144 -7.74 24.35 5.64
N ASN A 145 -8.63 23.71 4.88
CA ASN A 145 -8.30 23.03 3.64
C ASN A 145 -8.24 24.00 2.46
N HIS A 146 -7.10 24.00 1.76
CA HIS A 146 -6.88 24.78 0.54
C HIS A 146 -6.80 23.93 -0.73
N ILE A 147 -6.93 22.59 -0.59
CA ILE A 147 -6.79 21.66 -1.69
C ILE A 147 -8.11 21.53 -2.43
N PRO A 148 -8.14 21.65 -3.77
CA PRO A 148 -9.31 21.36 -4.57
C PRO A 148 -9.83 19.93 -4.36
N LEU A 149 -11.17 19.77 -4.35
CA LEU A 149 -11.80 18.48 -4.06
C LEU A 149 -11.33 17.35 -4.99
N HIS A 150 -11.17 17.63 -6.29
CA HIS A 150 -10.74 16.64 -7.25
C HIS A 150 -9.30 16.11 -6.98
N ILE A 151 -8.46 16.89 -6.33
CA ILE A 151 -7.11 16.45 -5.89
C ILE A 151 -7.24 15.56 -4.64
N LEU A 152 -8.07 15.96 -3.66
CA LEU A 152 -8.34 15.14 -2.47
C LEU A 152 -8.86 13.74 -2.83
N GLU A 153 -9.77 13.65 -3.81
CA GLU A 153 -10.34 12.40 -4.27
C GLU A 153 -9.31 11.47 -4.93
N GLN A 154 -8.32 12.04 -5.62
CA GLN A 154 -7.25 11.28 -6.27
C GLN A 154 -6.14 10.82 -5.31
N CYS A 155 -5.88 11.58 -4.26
CA CYS A 155 -4.77 11.40 -3.34
C CYS A 155 -5.18 10.77 -2.00
N SER A 156 -6.10 9.82 -2.01
CA SER A 156 -6.68 9.21 -0.79
C SER A 156 -5.67 8.50 0.13
N ASN A 157 -4.48 8.18 -0.35
CA ASN A 157 -3.44 7.50 0.43
C ASN A 157 -2.49 8.47 1.15
N ILE A 158 -2.60 9.77 0.90
CA ILE A 158 -1.71 10.79 1.45
C ILE A 158 -2.46 11.59 2.51
N LYS A 159 -1.86 11.78 3.68
CA LYS A 159 -2.46 12.59 4.75
C LYS A 159 -2.78 14.01 4.25
N VAL A 160 -3.99 14.48 4.55
CA VAL A 160 -4.46 15.81 4.16
C VAL A 160 -3.52 16.92 4.65
N SER A 161 -2.90 16.79 5.83
CA SER A 161 -1.93 17.76 6.35
C SER A 161 -0.70 17.89 5.44
N TYR A 162 -0.21 16.77 4.88
CA TYR A 162 0.90 16.83 3.91
C TYR A 162 0.44 17.41 2.57
N GLN A 163 -0.74 17.02 2.11
CA GLN A 163 -1.32 17.55 0.87
C GLN A 163 -1.47 19.08 0.94
N ASN A 164 -2.01 19.64 2.03
CA ASN A 164 -2.13 21.07 2.22
C ASN A 164 -0.76 21.77 2.17
N ASN A 165 0.22 21.26 2.93
CA ASN A 165 1.58 21.83 2.95
C ASN A 165 2.24 21.79 1.56
N ILE A 166 2.03 20.73 0.80
CA ILE A 166 2.56 20.60 -0.56
C ILE A 166 1.84 21.56 -1.51
N TRP A 167 0.51 21.64 -1.41
CA TRP A 167 -0.31 22.52 -2.23
C TRP A 167 0.13 23.98 -2.10
N GLU A 168 0.33 24.46 -0.87
CA GLU A 168 0.83 25.79 -0.60
C GLU A 168 2.22 26.05 -1.22
N LYS A 169 3.11 25.06 -1.19
CA LYS A 169 4.47 25.18 -1.73
C LYS A 169 4.53 25.08 -3.25
N ILE A 170 3.65 24.28 -3.88
CA ILE A 170 3.68 24.00 -5.32
C ILE A 170 2.81 24.97 -6.11
N SER A 171 1.64 25.36 -5.60
CA SER A 171 0.69 26.22 -6.31
C SER A 171 1.22 27.63 -6.62
N GLY A 172 2.21 28.12 -5.85
CA GLY A 172 2.88 29.39 -6.08
C GLY A 172 4.22 29.30 -6.81
N ALA A 173 4.69 28.11 -7.19
CA ALA A 173 5.99 27.92 -7.79
C ALA A 173 5.91 27.94 -9.33
N GLU A 174 6.67 28.83 -10.00
CA GLU A 174 6.74 28.88 -11.46
C GLU A 174 7.23 27.56 -12.08
N LYS A 175 8.12 26.81 -11.38
CA LYS A 175 8.69 25.52 -11.83
C LYS A 175 8.71 24.54 -10.66
N ALA A 176 7.59 23.90 -10.40
CA ALA A 176 7.50 22.90 -9.32
C ALA A 176 8.28 21.61 -9.64
N PHE A 177 8.31 21.20 -10.89
CA PHE A 177 8.96 19.98 -11.37
C PHE A 177 9.98 20.26 -12.48
N PRO A 178 11.02 19.42 -12.62
CA PRO A 178 11.98 19.50 -13.71
C PRO A 178 11.33 19.30 -15.08
N GLU A 179 11.80 20.03 -16.09
CA GLU A 179 11.32 19.89 -17.48
C GLU A 179 11.91 18.64 -18.16
N GLU A 180 13.14 18.26 -17.77
CA GLU A 180 13.84 17.14 -18.38
C GLU A 180 13.92 15.92 -17.45
N ILE A 181 13.74 14.73 -18.02
CA ILE A 181 13.88 13.45 -17.33
C ILE A 181 15.35 13.02 -17.37
N THR A 182 16.06 13.28 -16.31
CA THR A 182 17.45 12.84 -16.05
C THR A 182 17.51 12.14 -14.70
N THR A 183 18.60 11.42 -14.42
CA THR A 183 18.80 10.82 -13.09
C THR A 183 18.87 11.89 -12.01
N GLN A 184 19.50 13.03 -12.29
CA GLN A 184 19.61 14.17 -11.37
C GLN A 184 18.24 14.79 -11.09
N SER A 185 17.41 14.97 -12.12
CA SER A 185 16.07 15.51 -11.95
C SER A 185 15.16 14.53 -11.17
N CYS A 186 15.25 13.23 -11.43
CA CYS A 186 14.57 12.21 -10.64
C CYS A 186 15.00 12.25 -9.16
N GLN A 187 16.30 12.39 -8.90
CA GLN A 187 16.79 12.53 -7.53
C GLN A 187 16.25 13.79 -6.84
N ALA A 188 16.29 14.94 -7.50
CA ALA A 188 15.77 16.20 -6.96
C ALA A 188 14.28 16.12 -6.62
N VAL A 189 13.47 15.43 -7.46
CA VAL A 189 12.05 15.18 -7.18
C VAL A 189 11.89 14.29 -5.96
N LEU A 190 12.63 13.15 -5.89
CA LEU A 190 12.53 12.22 -4.76
C LEU A 190 12.98 12.85 -3.44
N GLU A 191 13.97 13.76 -3.45
CA GLU A 191 14.40 14.52 -2.27
C GLU A 191 13.33 15.49 -1.80
N LYS A 192 12.66 16.20 -2.73
CA LYS A 192 11.50 17.03 -2.39
C LYS A 192 10.37 16.20 -1.80
N MET A 193 10.03 15.06 -2.42
CA MET A 193 8.99 14.15 -1.92
C MET A 193 9.36 13.63 -0.52
N TYR A 194 10.62 13.26 -0.30
CA TYR A 194 11.09 12.81 1.01
C TYR A 194 10.78 13.83 2.12
N ASP A 195 11.09 15.11 1.86
CA ASP A 195 10.86 16.17 2.84
C ASP A 195 9.36 16.54 2.95
N TYR A 196 8.66 16.64 1.84
CA TYR A 196 7.26 17.08 1.81
C TYR A 196 6.31 16.06 2.43
N TYR A 197 6.55 14.78 2.20
CA TYR A 197 5.73 13.68 2.74
C TYR A 197 6.29 13.09 4.03
N ASN A 198 7.36 13.68 4.57
CA ASN A 198 8.03 13.20 5.79
C ASN A 198 8.33 11.69 5.75
N TRP A 199 8.91 11.22 4.63
CA TRP A 199 9.17 9.79 4.43
C TRP A 199 10.08 9.18 5.49
N GLY A 200 10.94 9.99 6.14
CA GLY A 200 11.77 9.56 7.26
C GLY A 200 10.95 8.95 8.39
N GLU A 201 9.76 9.50 8.67
CA GLU A 201 8.82 9.02 9.67
C GLU A 201 7.79 8.05 9.07
N GLU A 202 7.14 8.45 7.97
CA GLU A 202 6.03 7.71 7.38
C GLU A 202 6.45 6.36 6.82
N GLU A 203 7.65 6.26 6.24
CA GLU A 203 8.19 5.04 5.64
C GLU A 203 9.28 4.35 6.50
N SER A 204 9.45 4.77 7.75
CA SER A 204 10.47 4.24 8.66
C SER A 204 10.16 2.83 9.16
N LYS A 205 8.89 2.46 9.22
CA LYS A 205 8.40 1.17 9.67
C LYS A 205 7.93 0.32 8.49
N GLY A 206 8.07 -0.98 8.57
CA GLY A 206 7.58 -1.91 7.57
C GLY A 206 8.65 -2.82 6.98
N ARG A 207 8.19 -3.79 6.17
CA ARG A 207 9.03 -4.85 5.60
C ARG A 207 10.07 -4.31 4.60
N ASN A 208 9.65 -3.32 3.79
CA ASN A 208 10.50 -2.63 2.84
C ASN A 208 10.31 -1.12 3.04
N PRO A 209 10.90 -0.54 4.08
CA PRO A 209 10.81 0.90 4.26
C PRO A 209 11.44 1.57 3.05
N MET A 210 10.66 2.43 2.37
CA MET A 210 11.07 3.07 1.13
C MET A 210 12.38 3.81 1.32
N VAL A 211 12.57 4.44 2.48
CA VAL A 211 13.78 5.18 2.75
C VAL A 211 14.09 5.25 4.24
N LYS A 212 14.74 4.25 4.78
CA LYS A 212 15.39 4.39 6.09
C LYS A 212 16.52 5.41 6.07
N GLN A 213 17.11 5.66 4.90
CA GLN A 213 18.25 6.55 4.74
C GLN A 213 18.12 7.32 3.42
N ARG A 214 18.29 8.63 3.46
CA ARG A 214 18.31 9.51 2.28
C ARG A 214 19.26 9.02 1.18
N THR A 215 20.32 8.33 1.54
CA THR A 215 21.28 7.74 0.59
C THR A 215 20.66 6.75 -0.39
N ARG A 216 19.53 6.11 -0.04
CA ARG A 216 18.81 5.22 -0.97
C ARG A 216 18.06 5.97 -2.08
N LEU A 217 17.79 7.27 -1.92
CA LEU A 217 17.10 8.07 -2.94
C LEU A 217 17.88 8.09 -4.26
N GLN A 218 19.21 8.11 -4.21
CA GLN A 218 20.03 8.05 -5.41
C GLN A 218 19.82 6.75 -6.20
N TYR A 219 19.74 5.63 -5.52
CA TYR A 219 19.42 4.33 -6.15
C TYR A 219 18.03 4.35 -6.78
N PHE A 220 17.02 4.82 -6.06
CA PHE A 220 15.67 4.91 -6.60
C PHE A 220 15.54 5.93 -7.72
N ALA A 221 16.34 6.98 -7.76
CA ALA A 221 16.40 7.94 -8.87
C ALA A 221 16.89 7.27 -10.16
N VAL A 222 17.94 6.44 -10.07
CA VAL A 222 18.44 5.65 -11.22
C VAL A 222 17.38 4.66 -11.70
N LEU A 223 16.71 4.00 -10.75
CA LEU A 223 15.67 3.02 -11.06
C LEU A 223 14.44 3.71 -11.70
N MET A 224 13.98 4.83 -11.14
CA MET A 224 12.89 5.65 -11.67
C MET A 224 13.20 6.17 -13.08
N TYR A 225 14.40 6.71 -13.29
CA TYR A 225 14.84 7.13 -14.61
C TYR A 225 14.80 5.98 -15.63
N SER A 226 15.36 4.83 -15.28
CA SER A 226 15.37 3.65 -16.14
C SER A 226 13.96 3.18 -16.47
N TRP A 227 13.07 3.20 -15.50
CA TRP A 227 11.67 2.84 -15.68
C TRP A 227 10.92 3.83 -16.59
N MET A 228 11.08 5.14 -16.37
CA MET A 228 10.47 6.18 -17.20
C MET A 228 10.97 6.15 -18.65
N LYS A 229 12.23 5.76 -18.85
CA LYS A 229 12.81 5.55 -20.20
C LYS A 229 12.48 4.18 -20.81
N SER A 230 11.62 3.38 -20.15
CA SER A 230 11.27 2.03 -20.60
C SER A 230 12.48 1.12 -20.84
N THR A 231 13.53 1.27 -20.02
CA THR A 231 14.73 0.43 -20.10
C THR A 231 14.35 -1.03 -19.87
N PRO A 232 14.73 -1.96 -20.76
CA PRO A 232 14.45 -3.38 -20.60
C PRO A 232 15.02 -3.94 -19.29
N LEU A 233 14.27 -4.85 -18.61
CA LEU A 233 14.65 -5.40 -17.33
C LEU A 233 16.03 -6.08 -17.33
N ASN A 234 16.37 -6.80 -18.40
CA ASN A 234 17.69 -7.41 -18.57
C ASN A 234 18.83 -6.39 -18.54
N MET A 235 18.63 -5.22 -19.15
CA MET A 235 19.63 -4.14 -19.11
C MET A 235 19.75 -3.54 -17.71
N MET A 236 18.62 -3.38 -16.98
CA MET A 236 18.65 -2.92 -15.60
C MET A 236 19.43 -3.92 -14.70
N ILE A 237 19.22 -5.22 -14.89
CA ILE A 237 19.95 -6.28 -14.17
C ILE A 237 21.46 -6.18 -14.48
N ILE A 238 21.84 -6.08 -15.76
CA ILE A 238 23.24 -5.96 -16.17
C ILE A 238 23.90 -4.72 -15.53
N ASN A 239 23.21 -3.60 -15.49
CA ASN A 239 23.72 -2.36 -14.90
C ASN A 239 24.00 -2.53 -13.40
N ILE A 240 23.11 -3.20 -12.67
CA ILE A 240 23.30 -3.46 -11.23
C ILE A 240 24.42 -4.46 -10.99
N ILE A 241 24.54 -5.51 -11.79
CA ILE A 241 25.67 -6.46 -11.71
C ILE A 241 26.99 -5.72 -11.94
N ASN A 242 27.07 -4.85 -12.94
CA ASN A 242 28.24 -4.05 -13.22
C ASN A 242 28.59 -3.08 -12.08
N TYR A 243 27.58 -2.52 -11.42
CA TYR A 243 27.77 -1.70 -10.22
C TYR A 243 28.44 -2.52 -9.10
N TYR A 244 27.91 -3.72 -8.79
CA TYR A 244 28.50 -4.57 -7.75
C TYR A 244 29.88 -5.12 -8.13
N LYS A 245 30.15 -5.38 -9.42
CA LYS A 245 31.51 -5.70 -9.90
C LYS A 245 32.52 -4.60 -9.59
N LYS A 246 32.13 -3.33 -9.79
CA LYS A 246 32.99 -2.18 -9.48
C LYS A 246 33.14 -1.96 -7.97
N LYS A 247 32.08 -2.18 -7.22
CA LYS A 247 32.06 -2.03 -5.77
C LYS A 247 32.85 -3.13 -5.08
N GLY A 248 32.91 -4.34 -5.65
CA GLY A 248 33.61 -5.50 -5.12
C GLY A 248 32.89 -6.24 -4.00
N GLU A 249 31.78 -5.72 -3.53
CA GLU A 249 31.05 -6.26 -2.37
C GLU A 249 29.53 -6.16 -2.54
N ILE A 250 28.78 -7.06 -1.90
CA ILE A 250 27.31 -7.08 -1.86
C ILE A 250 26.85 -7.34 -0.43
N TRP A 251 25.67 -6.76 -0.08
CA TRP A 251 24.99 -7.00 1.19
C TRP A 251 24.10 -8.24 1.09
N ASP A 252 24.36 -9.25 1.91
CA ASP A 252 23.57 -10.48 2.05
C ASP A 252 23.45 -10.89 3.52
N LYS A 253 22.28 -11.35 3.95
CA LYS A 253 22.01 -11.90 5.29
C LYS A 253 22.57 -11.05 6.46
N ASN A 254 22.45 -9.73 6.38
CA ASN A 254 22.92 -8.76 7.35
C ASN A 254 24.45 -8.58 7.44
N GLU A 255 25.18 -8.99 6.43
CA GLU A 255 26.63 -8.77 6.33
C GLU A 255 27.02 -8.32 4.92
N THR A 256 28.17 -7.67 4.82
CA THR A 256 28.79 -7.33 3.55
C THR A 256 29.79 -8.43 3.17
N ILE A 257 29.56 -9.04 2.01
CA ILE A 257 30.42 -10.13 1.49
C ILE A 257 31.03 -9.75 0.14
N PRO A 258 32.16 -10.34 -0.25
CA PRO A 258 32.73 -10.15 -1.59
C PRO A 258 31.73 -10.53 -2.68
N PHE A 259 31.64 -9.70 -3.72
CA PHE A 259 30.77 -9.97 -4.86
C PHE A 259 31.47 -10.83 -5.91
N ASP A 260 30.89 -11.99 -6.22
CA ASP A 260 31.30 -12.87 -7.32
C ASP A 260 30.21 -12.91 -8.40
N PRO A 261 30.46 -12.39 -9.62
CA PRO A 261 29.50 -12.39 -10.71
C PRO A 261 29.16 -13.79 -11.24
N ASN A 262 29.92 -14.82 -10.87
CA ASN A 262 29.65 -16.22 -11.23
C ASN A 262 28.82 -16.95 -10.16
N ASN A 263 28.63 -16.33 -9.00
CA ASN A 263 27.82 -16.90 -7.92
C ASN A 263 26.32 -16.69 -8.22
N ARG A 264 25.64 -17.78 -8.61
CA ARG A 264 24.21 -17.78 -8.96
C ARG A 264 23.33 -17.24 -7.82
N ASN A 265 23.66 -17.51 -6.56
CA ASN A 265 22.85 -17.04 -5.42
C ASN A 265 22.92 -15.52 -5.28
N GLN A 266 24.09 -14.92 -5.48
CA GLN A 266 24.24 -13.46 -5.45
C GLN A 266 23.54 -12.80 -6.64
N ILE A 267 23.60 -13.41 -7.84
CA ILE A 267 22.87 -12.93 -9.01
C ILE A 267 21.35 -13.00 -8.76
N ASN A 268 20.85 -14.13 -8.24
CA ASN A 268 19.44 -14.27 -7.91
C ASN A 268 18.99 -13.27 -6.83
N LEU A 269 19.82 -12.98 -5.85
CA LEU A 269 19.58 -11.96 -4.83
C LEU A 269 19.41 -10.57 -5.48
N ILE A 270 20.30 -10.19 -6.40
CA ILE A 270 20.20 -8.93 -7.16
C ILE A 270 18.90 -8.86 -7.95
N ILE A 271 18.56 -9.92 -8.68
CA ILE A 271 17.34 -9.97 -9.50
C ILE A 271 16.10 -9.84 -8.61
N ASN A 272 16.02 -10.60 -7.53
CA ASN A 272 14.88 -10.58 -6.62
C ASN A 272 14.72 -9.21 -5.94
N ASN A 273 15.81 -8.59 -5.51
CA ASN A 273 15.78 -7.26 -4.92
C ASN A 273 15.34 -6.21 -5.94
N LEU A 274 15.86 -6.25 -7.18
CA LEU A 274 15.46 -5.33 -8.24
C LEU A 274 13.96 -5.44 -8.56
N ILE A 275 13.45 -6.67 -8.75
CA ILE A 275 12.02 -6.89 -9.02
C ILE A 275 11.18 -6.39 -7.84
N SER A 276 11.57 -6.71 -6.61
CA SER A 276 10.89 -6.23 -5.41
C SER A 276 10.90 -4.71 -5.30
N ASP A 277 12.02 -4.05 -5.59
CA ASP A 277 12.13 -2.59 -5.54
C ASP A 277 11.31 -1.91 -6.65
N ILE A 278 11.23 -2.51 -7.85
CA ILE A 278 10.35 -2.03 -8.92
C ILE A 278 8.89 -2.18 -8.51
N ASP A 279 8.47 -3.37 -8.11
CA ASP A 279 7.05 -3.66 -7.90
C ASP A 279 6.53 -3.03 -6.61
N ASN A 280 7.25 -3.15 -5.49
CA ASN A 280 6.75 -2.72 -4.19
C ASN A 280 7.11 -1.27 -3.85
N VAL A 281 8.22 -0.74 -4.37
CA VAL A 281 8.65 0.63 -4.06
C VAL A 281 8.29 1.58 -5.19
N LEU A 282 8.81 1.34 -6.40
CA LEU A 282 8.63 2.28 -7.51
C LEU A 282 7.18 2.34 -7.98
N ARG A 283 6.61 1.19 -8.32
CA ARG A 283 5.26 1.10 -8.91
C ARG A 283 4.15 1.24 -7.90
N PHE A 284 4.36 0.80 -6.66
CA PHE A 284 3.32 0.80 -5.65
C PHE A 284 3.44 2.00 -4.70
N LYS A 285 4.63 2.29 -4.15
CA LYS A 285 4.79 3.40 -3.21
C LYS A 285 5.05 4.73 -3.91
N ILE A 286 6.16 4.89 -4.63
CA ILE A 286 6.55 6.18 -5.24
C ILE A 286 5.47 6.71 -6.19
N LYS A 287 4.87 5.85 -7.00
CA LYS A 287 3.80 6.25 -7.92
C LYS A 287 2.55 6.79 -7.21
N ASN A 288 2.28 6.36 -5.98
CA ASN A 288 1.08 6.75 -5.24
C ASN A 288 1.26 8.06 -4.43
N TYR A 289 2.49 8.57 -4.35
CA TYR A 289 2.78 9.90 -3.85
C TYR A 289 2.77 10.91 -4.99
#